data_0ba35e352657717e3ed39cb987643b1e
#
_entry.id   0ba35e352657717e3ed39cb987643b1e
#
_cell.length_a   1.000
_cell.length_b   1.000
_cell.length_c   1.000
_cell.angle_alpha   90.00
_cell.angle_beta   90.00
_cell.angle_gamma   90.00
#
_symmetry.space_group_name_H-M   'P 1'
#
loop_
_entity.id
_entity.type
_entity.pdbx_description
1 polymer ?
#
loop_
_entity_poly.entity_id
_entity_poly.type
_entity_poly.pdbx_seq_one_letter_code
_entity_poly.pdbx_strand_id
1 'polypeptide(L)'
;MKLDLLYEFQPKIKPWTKPHPYGQREAEQRTYDEAIAEIQYADKLGFNTVWCVEHHFRDGRSASSCSEAILGGLALSTSQIKLGFGVTLMPFGFIHPARVAEKVATVDVLSHGRVEWGTGRSTPMEQAAFGVPLDDRSRDHWREAIEIVVGMWENETFAWESENLSFPERMQTPKPFQDPHPPVWQAAATVKSAVSAGELGLGLLSFALLQPVEKMAEHIQAYRSAQAMARPQDMLTRVRNNRVGVYTLVHAYDDGDEAAAYGLWESVNWWYKHLAEFTLRWELPMLSEAEQQAVFPLLQPVLDGQVPVSHYQEQDMIIIGTADECLEKIIRYDEVGVDQLLCYVQFGDLPHDKVMRSLELLAQHVIPKLEARGHRVEATASI
;
A
#
# COMPACT_ATOMS: atom_id res chain seq x y z
N MET A 1 15.96 -5.62 6.21
CA MET A 1 14.56 -5.43 5.77
C MET A 1 13.61 -5.51 6.95
N LYS A 2 12.51 -4.76 6.97
CA LYS A 2 11.43 -4.82 7.98
C LYS A 2 10.19 -5.49 7.39
N LEU A 3 9.38 -6.13 8.26
CA LEU A 3 8.06 -6.61 7.88
C LEU A 3 6.99 -5.60 8.29
N ASP A 4 6.24 -5.17 7.31
CA ASP A 4 5.05 -4.34 7.45
C ASP A 4 3.80 -5.18 7.15
N LEU A 5 2.63 -4.65 7.43
CA LEU A 5 1.35 -5.22 7.03
C LEU A 5 0.63 -4.30 6.04
N LEU A 6 -0.14 -4.87 5.13
CA LEU A 6 -1.05 -4.15 4.26
C LEU A 6 -2.47 -4.68 4.44
N TYR A 7 -3.43 -3.78 4.64
CA TYR A 7 -4.84 -4.10 4.79
C TYR A 7 -5.70 -3.35 3.77
N GLU A 8 -6.45 -4.11 2.99
CA GLU A 8 -7.52 -3.60 2.12
C GLU A 8 -8.90 -3.70 2.79
N PHE A 9 -8.99 -4.30 3.98
CA PHE A 9 -10.25 -4.59 4.68
C PHE A 9 -11.21 -5.34 3.75
N GLN A 10 -10.75 -6.50 3.25
CA GLN A 10 -11.49 -7.27 2.26
C GLN A 10 -12.67 -8.00 2.92
N PRO A 11 -13.94 -7.64 2.59
CA PRO A 11 -15.08 -8.39 3.09
C PRO A 11 -15.08 -9.83 2.55
N LYS A 12 -15.31 -10.80 3.43
CA LYS A 12 -15.40 -12.22 3.05
C LYS A 12 -16.74 -12.55 2.38
N ILE A 13 -17.07 -11.82 1.33
CA ILE A 13 -18.26 -12.01 0.50
C ILE A 13 -17.87 -12.13 -0.96
N LYS A 14 -18.65 -12.90 -1.70
CA LYS A 14 -18.47 -13.00 -3.16
C LYS A 14 -19.08 -11.77 -3.82
N PRO A 15 -18.30 -10.87 -4.46
CA PRO A 15 -18.77 -9.56 -4.93
C PRO A 15 -19.92 -9.64 -5.92
N TRP A 16 -19.98 -10.68 -6.73
CA TRP A 16 -21.02 -10.90 -7.74
C TRP A 16 -22.14 -11.86 -7.32
N THR A 17 -22.15 -12.32 -6.06
CA THR A 17 -23.24 -13.13 -5.52
C THR A 17 -24.42 -12.23 -5.19
N LYS A 18 -25.55 -12.43 -5.80
CA LYS A 18 -26.79 -11.67 -5.54
C LYS A 18 -27.87 -12.57 -4.98
N PRO A 19 -28.76 -12.06 -4.13
CA PRO A 19 -28.78 -10.73 -3.47
C PRO A 19 -27.90 -10.64 -2.24
N HIS A 20 -27.37 -9.45 -1.97
CA HIS A 20 -26.48 -9.17 -0.85
C HIS A 20 -27.09 -8.60 0.42
N PRO A 21 -28.35 -8.27 0.58
CA PRO A 21 -28.75 -7.08 1.32
C PRO A 21 -28.39 -7.06 2.81
N TYR A 22 -28.22 -8.22 3.45
CA TYR A 22 -27.96 -8.26 4.91
C TYR A 22 -26.67 -8.99 5.29
N GLY A 23 -26.29 -10.02 4.56
CA GLY A 23 -25.00 -10.70 4.76
C GLY A 23 -23.80 -9.79 4.52
N GLN A 24 -23.94 -8.78 3.68
CA GLN A 24 -22.90 -7.80 3.41
C GLN A 24 -22.55 -6.96 4.65
N ARG A 25 -23.54 -6.40 5.35
CA ARG A 25 -23.28 -5.56 6.54
C ARG A 25 -22.57 -6.31 7.65
N GLU A 26 -22.98 -7.52 7.91
CA GLU A 26 -22.35 -8.38 8.91
C GLU A 26 -20.95 -8.79 8.49
N ALA A 27 -20.73 -9.09 7.20
CA ALA A 27 -19.42 -9.41 6.65
C ALA A 27 -18.47 -8.21 6.71
N GLU A 28 -18.93 -7.02 6.36
CA GLU A 28 -18.15 -5.79 6.46
C GLU A 28 -17.77 -5.49 7.92
N GLN A 29 -18.72 -5.53 8.86
CA GLN A 29 -18.42 -5.32 10.27
C GLN A 29 -17.39 -6.33 10.78
N ARG A 30 -17.58 -7.62 10.50
CA ARG A 30 -16.64 -8.67 10.90
C ARG A 30 -15.25 -8.41 10.33
N THR A 31 -15.15 -7.99 9.07
CA THR A 31 -13.89 -7.64 8.43
C THR A 31 -13.14 -6.57 9.20
N TYR A 32 -13.82 -5.51 9.63
CA TYR A 32 -13.20 -4.46 10.44
C TYR A 32 -12.79 -4.97 11.82
N ASP A 33 -13.66 -5.73 12.51
CA ASP A 33 -13.37 -6.26 13.84
C ASP A 33 -12.15 -7.20 13.81
N GLU A 34 -12.10 -8.12 12.83
CA GLU A 34 -10.99 -9.06 12.64
C GLU A 34 -9.69 -8.32 12.27
N ALA A 35 -9.72 -7.41 11.30
CA ALA A 35 -8.54 -6.66 10.87
C ALA A 35 -7.96 -5.78 12.00
N ILE A 36 -8.82 -5.09 12.76
CA ILE A 36 -8.37 -4.29 13.90
C ILE A 36 -7.72 -5.17 14.97
N ALA A 37 -8.31 -6.34 15.27
CA ALA A 37 -7.73 -7.28 16.23
C ALA A 37 -6.38 -7.83 15.74
N GLU A 38 -6.25 -8.17 14.46
CA GLU A 38 -5.00 -8.61 13.83
C GLU A 38 -3.92 -7.54 13.92
N ILE A 39 -4.24 -6.28 13.62
CA ILE A 39 -3.30 -5.15 13.68
C ILE A 39 -2.86 -4.86 15.12
N GLN A 40 -3.78 -4.88 16.08
CA GLN A 40 -3.46 -4.71 17.51
C GLN A 40 -2.58 -5.85 18.04
N TYR A 41 -2.75 -7.04 17.48
CA TYR A 41 -1.87 -8.17 17.82
C TYR A 41 -0.50 -8.01 17.17
N ALA A 42 -0.42 -7.60 15.92
CA ALA A 42 0.82 -7.32 15.20
C ALA A 42 1.65 -6.21 15.88
N ASP A 43 1.01 -5.19 16.48
CA ASP A 43 1.67 -4.16 17.30
C ASP A 43 2.47 -4.80 18.46
N LYS A 44 1.89 -5.82 19.11
CA LYS A 44 2.55 -6.55 20.21
C LYS A 44 3.63 -7.51 19.73
N LEU A 45 3.51 -8.00 18.50
CA LEU A 45 4.43 -8.94 17.87
C LEU A 45 5.66 -8.27 17.24
N GLY A 46 5.70 -6.93 17.14
CA GLY A 46 6.85 -6.19 16.63
C GLY A 46 6.88 -5.98 15.12
N PHE A 47 5.73 -6.07 14.41
CA PHE A 47 5.63 -5.60 13.03
C PHE A 47 5.91 -4.09 12.97
N ASN A 48 6.53 -3.64 11.87
CA ASN A 48 7.06 -2.28 11.81
C ASN A 48 5.98 -1.24 11.44
N THR A 49 5.19 -1.46 10.39
CA THR A 49 4.16 -0.51 9.92
C THR A 49 2.91 -1.28 9.49
N VAL A 50 1.74 -0.74 9.75
CA VAL A 50 0.50 -1.16 9.08
C VAL A 50 0.10 -0.11 8.04
N TRP A 51 -0.09 -0.54 6.80
CA TRP A 51 -0.54 0.27 5.69
C TRP A 51 -2.02 0.01 5.43
N CYS A 52 -2.88 1.03 5.66
CA CYS A 52 -4.29 0.97 5.30
C CYS A 52 -4.49 1.60 3.93
N VAL A 53 -5.02 0.84 2.98
CA VAL A 53 -5.29 1.37 1.64
C VAL A 53 -6.45 2.37 1.65
N GLU A 54 -6.55 3.17 0.60
CA GLU A 54 -7.74 3.95 0.29
C GLU A 54 -8.22 3.53 -1.10
N HIS A 55 -9.35 2.83 -1.13
CA HIS A 55 -10.01 2.38 -2.35
C HIS A 55 -11.50 2.68 -2.31
N HIS A 56 -12.06 3.01 -3.47
CA HIS A 56 -13.46 3.33 -3.63
C HIS A 56 -14.10 2.42 -4.69
N PHE A 57 -15.40 2.09 -4.48
CA PHE A 57 -16.19 1.28 -5.44
C PHE A 57 -15.61 -0.11 -5.73
N ARG A 58 -14.82 -0.68 -4.81
CA ARG A 58 -14.18 -1.99 -4.96
C ARG A 58 -14.97 -3.08 -4.26
N ASP A 59 -16.16 -3.35 -4.80
CA ASP A 59 -17.06 -4.37 -4.27
C ASP A 59 -16.37 -5.73 -4.06
N GLY A 60 -16.47 -6.23 -2.82
CA GLY A 60 -15.90 -7.51 -2.39
C GLY A 60 -14.38 -7.57 -2.26
N ARG A 61 -13.66 -6.50 -2.64
CA ARG A 61 -12.21 -6.46 -2.49
C ARG A 61 -11.74 -5.55 -1.37
N SER A 62 -12.29 -4.35 -1.28
CA SER A 62 -11.85 -3.36 -0.29
C SER A 62 -13.03 -2.58 0.24
N ALA A 63 -13.20 -2.59 1.56
CA ALA A 63 -14.09 -1.70 2.28
C ALA A 63 -13.34 -0.49 2.86
N SER A 64 -12.03 -0.35 2.62
CA SER A 64 -11.19 0.71 3.14
C SER A 64 -11.29 1.99 2.29
N SER A 65 -12.38 2.73 2.48
CA SER A 65 -12.65 3.98 1.76
C SER A 65 -12.36 5.24 2.59
N CYS A 66 -12.01 5.09 3.87
CA CYS A 66 -11.74 6.19 4.80
C CYS A 66 -10.58 5.80 5.72
N SER A 67 -9.38 5.73 5.14
CA SER A 67 -8.18 5.26 5.83
C SER A 67 -7.85 6.10 7.07
N GLU A 68 -8.12 7.42 7.06
CA GLU A 68 -7.91 8.30 8.21
C GLU A 68 -8.75 7.96 9.43
N ALA A 69 -9.99 7.48 9.24
CA ALA A 69 -10.83 7.06 10.36
C ALA A 69 -10.28 5.77 10.99
N ILE A 70 -9.83 4.83 10.16
CA ILE A 70 -9.21 3.56 10.60
C ILE A 70 -7.90 3.86 11.34
N LEU A 71 -7.00 4.62 10.71
CA LEU A 71 -5.70 4.97 11.29
C LEU A 71 -5.85 5.81 12.56
N GLY A 72 -6.87 6.70 12.65
CA GLY A 72 -7.20 7.43 13.87
C GLY A 72 -7.60 6.50 15.03
N GLY A 73 -8.41 5.48 14.76
CA GLY A 73 -8.75 4.43 15.72
C GLY A 73 -7.53 3.61 16.17
N LEU A 74 -6.69 3.21 15.21
CA LEU A 74 -5.44 2.47 15.47
C LEU A 74 -4.41 3.31 16.23
N ALA A 75 -4.34 4.62 15.98
CA ALA A 75 -3.46 5.53 16.71
C ALA A 75 -3.68 5.49 18.22
N LEU A 76 -4.93 5.32 18.64
CA LEU A 76 -5.34 5.27 20.06
C LEU A 76 -5.31 3.85 20.65
N SER A 77 -5.31 2.81 19.82
CA SER A 77 -5.42 1.41 20.25
C SER A 77 -4.16 0.57 20.03
N THR A 78 -3.09 1.18 19.51
CA THR A 78 -1.75 0.60 19.32
C THR A 78 -0.68 1.49 19.94
N SER A 79 0.55 0.99 20.12
CA SER A 79 1.59 1.73 20.84
C SER A 79 2.92 1.86 20.10
N GLN A 80 3.27 0.93 19.21
CA GLN A 80 4.60 0.85 18.59
C GLN A 80 4.52 0.84 17.05
N ILE A 81 3.57 0.09 16.50
CA ILE A 81 3.42 -0.05 15.05
C ILE A 81 3.17 1.32 14.40
N LYS A 82 3.89 1.60 13.33
CA LYS A 82 3.68 2.80 12.54
C LYS A 82 2.39 2.69 11.73
N LEU A 83 1.85 3.83 11.37
CA LEU A 83 0.54 3.98 10.72
C LEU A 83 0.70 4.55 9.31
N GLY A 84 0.61 3.70 8.32
CA GLY A 84 0.81 4.04 6.92
C GLY A 84 -0.50 4.34 6.18
N PHE A 85 -0.58 5.52 5.56
CA PHE A 85 -1.56 5.75 4.51
C PHE A 85 -1.09 5.01 3.24
N GLY A 86 -1.81 3.99 2.80
CA GLY A 86 -1.33 3.11 1.75
C GLY A 86 -2.21 3.01 0.50
N VAL A 87 -2.61 4.13 -0.14
CA VAL A 87 -2.09 5.50 -0.13
C VAL A 87 -3.21 6.54 -0.06
N THR A 88 -2.91 7.79 0.29
CA THR A 88 -3.85 8.89 0.10
C THR A 88 -3.98 9.22 -1.38
N LEU A 89 -5.22 9.36 -1.87
CA LEU A 89 -5.52 9.74 -3.26
C LEU A 89 -5.46 11.27 -3.41
N MET A 90 -4.42 11.77 -4.08
CA MET A 90 -4.04 13.18 -4.05
C MET A 90 -4.67 14.09 -5.13
N PRO A 91 -5.07 13.61 -6.34
CA PRO A 91 -5.67 14.48 -7.34
C PRO A 91 -6.89 15.23 -6.82
N PHE A 92 -7.03 16.51 -7.18
CA PHE A 92 -8.00 17.46 -6.59
C PHE A 92 -9.47 17.00 -6.63
N GLY A 93 -9.85 16.13 -7.57
CA GLY A 93 -11.20 15.57 -7.62
C GLY A 93 -11.55 14.68 -6.43
N PHE A 94 -10.54 14.04 -5.80
CA PHE A 94 -10.77 13.21 -4.63
C PHE A 94 -10.94 14.05 -3.36
N ILE A 95 -10.01 14.96 -3.10
CA ILE A 95 -9.96 15.72 -1.86
C ILE A 95 -9.18 17.03 -2.04
N HIS A 96 -9.55 18.07 -1.29
CA HIS A 96 -8.77 19.30 -1.22
C HIS A 96 -7.46 19.10 -0.43
N PRO A 97 -6.27 19.55 -0.91
CA PRO A 97 -4.99 19.35 -0.24
C PRO A 97 -4.95 19.80 1.22
N ALA A 98 -5.62 20.91 1.56
CA ALA A 98 -5.72 21.36 2.95
C ALA A 98 -6.36 20.30 3.86
N ARG A 99 -7.39 19.58 3.37
CA ARG A 99 -7.99 18.48 4.13
C ARG A 99 -7.04 17.31 4.30
N VAL A 100 -6.17 17.05 3.31
CA VAL A 100 -5.11 16.06 3.44
C VAL A 100 -4.10 16.48 4.50
N ALA A 101 -3.64 17.72 4.47
CA ALA A 101 -2.70 18.25 5.47
C ALA A 101 -3.26 18.12 6.89
N GLU A 102 -4.55 18.45 7.09
CA GLU A 102 -5.22 18.33 8.39
C GLU A 102 -5.38 16.89 8.85
N LYS A 103 -5.89 15.98 7.97
CA LYS A 103 -6.17 14.59 8.37
C LYS A 103 -4.91 13.82 8.70
N VAL A 104 -3.84 13.98 7.91
CA VAL A 104 -2.57 13.29 8.14
C VAL A 104 -1.89 13.81 9.41
N ALA A 105 -1.84 15.14 9.59
CA ALA A 105 -1.30 15.74 10.81
C ALA A 105 -2.09 15.35 12.06
N THR A 106 -3.41 15.24 11.96
CA THR A 106 -4.26 14.80 13.09
C THR A 106 -3.92 13.37 13.52
N VAL A 107 -3.78 12.44 12.57
CA VAL A 107 -3.38 11.05 12.88
C VAL A 107 -1.96 11.03 13.44
N ASP A 108 -1.06 11.86 12.92
CA ASP A 108 0.33 11.94 13.39
C ASP A 108 0.40 12.43 14.86
N VAL A 109 -0.37 13.45 15.21
CA VAL A 109 -0.50 13.93 16.60
C VAL A 109 -1.10 12.85 17.51
N LEU A 110 -2.20 12.22 17.10
CA LEU A 110 -2.85 11.16 17.88
C LEU A 110 -1.94 9.95 18.11
N SER A 111 -1.08 9.64 17.15
CA SER A 111 -0.15 8.53 17.21
C SER A 111 1.21 8.87 17.84
N HIS A 112 1.44 10.11 18.26
CA HIS A 112 2.74 10.59 18.75
C HIS A 112 3.87 10.38 17.72
N GLY A 113 3.64 10.72 16.45
CA GLY A 113 4.66 10.70 15.40
C GLY A 113 4.92 9.34 14.76
N ARG A 114 3.90 8.48 14.68
CA ARG A 114 4.03 7.15 14.06
C ARG A 114 3.51 7.09 12.61
N VAL A 115 3.18 8.20 11.97
CA VAL A 115 2.63 8.20 10.62
C VAL A 115 3.73 8.03 9.57
N GLU A 116 3.43 7.23 8.55
CA GLU A 116 4.09 7.16 7.24
C GLU A 116 3.06 7.58 6.17
N TRP A 117 3.36 8.61 5.39
CA TRP A 117 2.37 9.16 4.46
C TRP A 117 2.61 8.73 3.02
N GLY A 118 1.90 7.69 2.58
CA GLY A 118 1.87 7.26 1.19
C GLY A 118 0.90 8.09 0.34
N THR A 119 1.29 8.38 -0.89
CA THR A 119 0.54 9.19 -1.86
C THR A 119 0.39 8.47 -3.18
N GLY A 120 -0.73 8.69 -3.85
CA GLY A 120 -1.01 8.08 -5.15
C GLY A 120 -2.06 8.83 -5.96
N ARG A 121 -2.28 8.34 -7.19
CA ARG A 121 -3.26 8.92 -8.12
C ARG A 121 -4.54 8.13 -8.25
N SER A 122 -4.62 6.96 -7.62
CA SER A 122 -5.68 5.98 -7.83
C SER A 122 -5.65 5.29 -9.20
N THR A 123 -6.65 4.48 -9.46
CA THR A 123 -6.84 3.74 -10.70
C THR A 123 -7.82 4.46 -11.64
N PRO A 124 -7.82 4.17 -12.95
CA PRO A 124 -8.70 4.84 -13.91
C PRO A 124 -10.19 4.80 -13.54
N MET A 125 -10.68 3.68 -13.02
CA MET A 125 -12.09 3.55 -12.63
C MET A 125 -12.46 4.49 -11.49
N GLU A 126 -11.63 4.56 -10.45
CA GLU A 126 -11.85 5.46 -9.32
C GLU A 126 -11.70 6.92 -9.75
N GLN A 127 -10.70 7.25 -10.57
CA GLN A 127 -10.51 8.58 -11.13
C GLN A 127 -11.76 9.04 -11.89
N ALA A 128 -12.30 8.20 -12.78
CA ALA A 128 -13.50 8.50 -13.52
C ALA A 128 -14.72 8.74 -12.63
N ALA A 129 -14.88 7.93 -11.56
CA ALA A 129 -15.99 8.06 -10.63
C ALA A 129 -15.97 9.36 -9.83
N PHE A 130 -14.79 9.92 -9.56
CA PHE A 130 -14.60 11.19 -8.86
C PHE A 130 -14.37 12.39 -9.78
N GLY A 131 -14.46 12.20 -11.11
CA GLY A 131 -14.24 13.29 -12.06
C GLY A 131 -12.79 13.75 -12.16
N VAL A 132 -11.84 12.91 -11.76
CA VAL A 132 -10.41 13.16 -11.90
C VAL A 132 -10.00 12.89 -13.35
N PRO A 133 -9.14 13.74 -13.96
CA PRO A 133 -8.64 13.51 -15.32
C PRO A 133 -7.92 12.16 -15.45
N LEU A 134 -8.17 11.44 -16.55
CA LEU A 134 -7.53 10.14 -16.85
C LEU A 134 -6.17 10.29 -17.55
N ASP A 135 -5.77 11.51 -17.87
CA ASP A 135 -4.52 11.84 -18.56
C ASP A 135 -3.43 12.37 -17.60
N ASP A 136 -2.36 12.94 -18.16
CA ASP A 136 -1.23 13.45 -17.39
C ASP A 136 -1.60 14.58 -16.40
N ARG A 137 -2.72 15.28 -16.58
CA ARG A 137 -3.20 16.28 -15.62
C ARG A 137 -3.42 15.70 -14.22
N SER A 138 -3.83 14.44 -14.12
CA SER A 138 -3.93 13.78 -12.80
C SER A 138 -2.57 13.65 -12.10
N ARG A 139 -1.47 13.57 -12.87
CA ARG A 139 -0.11 13.58 -12.32
C ARG A 139 0.29 14.97 -11.84
N ASP A 140 -0.07 15.99 -12.61
CA ASP A 140 0.18 17.38 -12.23
C ASP A 140 -0.60 17.75 -10.97
N HIS A 141 -1.87 17.36 -10.87
CA HIS A 141 -2.69 17.52 -9.66
C HIS A 141 -2.08 16.78 -8.45
N TRP A 142 -1.61 15.54 -8.65
CA TRP A 142 -0.95 14.77 -7.60
C TRP A 142 0.30 15.48 -7.07
N ARG A 143 1.15 15.96 -7.97
CA ARG A 143 2.38 16.66 -7.62
C ARG A 143 2.08 17.97 -6.89
N GLU A 144 1.23 18.81 -7.47
CA GLU A 144 0.82 20.09 -6.91
C GLU A 144 0.17 19.93 -5.52
N ALA A 145 -0.66 18.90 -5.35
CA ALA A 145 -1.29 18.62 -4.07
C ALA A 145 -0.25 18.28 -2.97
N ILE A 146 0.82 17.54 -3.30
CA ILE A 146 1.91 17.24 -2.34
C ILE A 146 2.66 18.55 -1.99
N GLU A 147 3.00 19.38 -2.98
CA GLU A 147 3.66 20.67 -2.77
C GLU A 147 2.86 21.55 -1.81
N ILE A 148 1.53 21.60 -1.99
CA ILE A 148 0.62 22.34 -1.11
C ILE A 148 0.63 21.76 0.30
N VAL A 149 0.49 20.46 0.46
CA VAL A 149 0.43 19.79 1.78
C VAL A 149 1.73 20.01 2.55
N VAL A 150 2.87 19.78 1.91
CA VAL A 150 4.19 19.99 2.52
C VAL A 150 4.40 21.47 2.84
N GLY A 151 4.05 22.38 1.92
CA GLY A 151 4.10 23.81 2.16
C GLY A 151 3.28 24.25 3.37
N MET A 152 2.08 23.68 3.55
CA MET A 152 1.25 23.93 4.74
C MET A 152 1.91 23.43 6.03
N TRP A 153 2.61 22.30 6.00
CA TRP A 153 3.27 21.75 7.19
C TRP A 153 4.54 22.52 7.58
N GLU A 154 5.35 22.90 6.59
CA GLU A 154 6.66 23.50 6.81
C GLU A 154 6.63 25.01 7.08
N ASN A 155 5.51 25.69 6.81
CA ASN A 155 5.38 27.13 7.02
C ASN A 155 4.31 27.44 8.07
N GLU A 156 4.50 28.56 8.81
CA GLU A 156 3.53 29.02 9.81
C GLU A 156 2.19 29.37 9.12
N THR A 157 2.26 30.17 8.06
CA THR A 157 1.14 30.49 7.17
C THR A 157 1.49 30.12 5.74
N PHE A 158 0.48 29.83 4.93
CA PHE A 158 0.66 29.38 3.56
C PHE A 158 -0.47 29.88 2.66
N ALA A 159 -0.13 30.34 1.47
CA ALA A 159 -1.05 30.69 0.40
C ALA A 159 -0.65 29.92 -0.86
N TRP A 160 -1.60 29.70 -1.74
CA TRP A 160 -1.34 29.05 -3.02
C TRP A 160 -2.11 29.73 -4.15
N GLU A 161 -1.49 29.82 -5.33
CA GLU A 161 -2.12 30.32 -6.55
C GLU A 161 -1.58 29.56 -7.76
N SER A 162 -2.46 28.87 -8.48
CA SER A 162 -2.19 28.17 -9.73
C SER A 162 -3.41 28.17 -10.64
N GLU A 163 -3.28 27.56 -11.82
CA GLU A 163 -4.44 27.35 -12.71
C GLU A 163 -5.49 26.40 -12.12
N ASN A 164 -5.07 25.46 -11.27
CA ASN A 164 -5.92 24.38 -10.77
C ASN A 164 -6.57 24.74 -9.42
N LEU A 165 -5.86 25.49 -8.57
CA LEU A 165 -6.29 25.77 -7.20
C LEU A 165 -5.70 27.08 -6.70
N SER A 166 -6.51 27.87 -6.00
CA SER A 166 -6.01 29.04 -5.29
C SER A 166 -6.72 29.22 -3.95
N PHE A 167 -5.97 29.66 -2.95
CA PHE A 167 -6.51 30.07 -1.64
C PHE A 167 -5.61 31.12 -0.99
N PRO A 168 -6.22 32.06 -0.20
CA PRO A 168 -5.46 33.10 0.47
C PRO A 168 -4.65 32.51 1.63
N GLU A 169 -3.70 33.29 2.14
CA GLU A 169 -2.86 32.92 3.28
C GLU A 169 -3.68 32.48 4.48
N ARG A 170 -3.35 31.30 4.99
CA ARG A 170 -3.99 30.63 6.15
C ARG A 170 -2.96 29.88 6.96
N MET A 171 -3.22 29.75 8.26
CA MET A 171 -2.51 28.82 9.15
C MET A 171 -3.25 27.49 9.14
N GLN A 172 -2.57 26.41 8.74
CA GLN A 172 -3.10 25.05 8.83
C GLN A 172 -2.81 24.50 10.24
N THR A 173 -3.82 23.90 10.86
CA THR A 173 -3.74 23.28 12.20
C THR A 173 -4.53 21.95 12.25
N PRO A 174 -4.03 20.93 12.98
CA PRO A 174 -2.75 20.88 13.68
C PRO A 174 -1.58 20.75 12.72
N LYS A 175 -0.38 21.16 13.12
CA LYS A 175 0.85 20.73 12.44
C LYS A 175 1.15 19.26 12.78
N PRO A 176 1.89 18.51 11.95
CA PRO A 176 2.35 17.18 12.31
C PRO A 176 3.14 17.19 13.61
N PHE A 177 3.12 16.07 14.33
CA PHE A 177 3.97 15.86 15.51
C PHE A 177 5.41 15.61 15.09
N GLN A 178 5.63 14.94 13.97
CA GLN A 178 6.95 14.75 13.36
C GLN A 178 7.48 16.07 12.77
N ASP A 179 8.76 16.35 12.97
CA ASP A 179 9.44 17.54 12.47
C ASP A 179 10.41 17.17 11.33
N PRO A 180 10.29 17.78 10.14
CA PRO A 180 9.30 18.79 9.75
C PRO A 180 7.93 18.21 9.39
N HIS A 181 7.82 16.92 9.08
CA HIS A 181 6.59 16.22 8.72
C HIS A 181 6.82 14.70 8.61
N PRO A 182 5.76 13.87 8.55
CA PRO A 182 5.87 12.43 8.29
C PRO A 182 6.64 12.13 7.00
N PRO A 183 7.40 11.02 6.95
CA PRO A 183 8.03 10.57 5.70
C PRO A 183 7.00 10.38 4.58
N VAL A 184 7.33 10.91 3.39
CA VAL A 184 6.45 10.87 2.22
C VAL A 184 6.85 9.75 1.27
N TRP A 185 5.84 9.06 0.71
CA TRP A 185 6.02 7.96 -0.22
C TRP A 185 5.17 8.15 -1.47
N GLN A 186 5.64 7.60 -2.60
CA GLN A 186 4.90 7.55 -3.85
C GLN A 186 4.57 6.10 -4.22
N ALA A 187 3.29 5.82 -4.50
CA ALA A 187 2.89 4.57 -5.15
C ALA A 187 3.35 4.56 -6.61
N ALA A 188 4.05 3.50 -7.02
CA ALA A 188 4.64 3.38 -8.33
C ALA A 188 4.52 1.96 -8.89
N ALA A 189 3.84 1.81 -10.01
CA ALA A 189 3.63 0.55 -10.72
C ALA A 189 4.56 0.37 -11.94
N THR A 190 5.32 1.39 -12.33
CA THR A 190 6.17 1.41 -13.54
C THR A 190 7.55 1.97 -13.24
N VAL A 191 8.55 1.62 -14.06
CA VAL A 191 9.90 2.21 -13.99
C VAL A 191 9.84 3.74 -14.05
N LYS A 192 9.01 4.33 -14.93
CA LYS A 192 8.86 5.79 -15.05
C LYS A 192 8.38 6.41 -13.73
N SER A 193 7.42 5.80 -13.04
CA SER A 193 6.96 6.30 -11.74
C SER A 193 7.94 6.04 -10.60
N ALA A 194 8.73 4.97 -10.66
CA ALA A 194 9.83 4.73 -9.72
C ALA A 194 10.95 5.78 -9.86
N VAL A 195 11.36 6.11 -11.09
CA VAL A 195 12.28 7.21 -11.36
C VAL A 195 11.76 8.52 -10.79
N SER A 196 10.48 8.84 -11.04
CA SER A 196 9.85 10.06 -10.49
C SER A 196 9.93 10.11 -8.96
N ALA A 197 9.64 9.01 -8.25
CA ALA A 197 9.77 8.96 -6.79
C ALA A 197 11.19 9.30 -6.33
N GLY A 198 12.21 8.74 -7.02
CA GLY A 198 13.62 9.01 -6.73
C GLY A 198 14.00 10.47 -6.95
N GLU A 199 13.64 11.05 -8.10
CA GLU A 199 13.91 12.45 -8.45
C GLU A 199 13.28 13.44 -7.45
N LEU A 200 12.08 13.11 -6.96
CA LEU A 200 11.32 13.95 -6.03
C LEU A 200 11.70 13.74 -4.55
N GLY A 201 12.65 12.84 -4.26
CA GLY A 201 13.10 12.55 -2.88
C GLY A 201 12.11 11.76 -2.04
N LEU A 202 11.13 11.10 -2.67
CA LEU A 202 10.08 10.33 -2.03
C LEU A 202 10.48 8.86 -1.87
N GLY A 203 9.93 8.16 -0.85
CA GLY A 203 10.02 6.72 -0.75
C GLY A 203 9.22 6.03 -1.86
N LEU A 204 9.62 4.83 -2.24
CA LEU A 204 8.97 4.03 -3.28
C LEU A 204 8.03 3.01 -2.64
N LEU A 205 6.74 3.05 -2.98
CA LEU A 205 5.79 1.96 -2.70
C LEU A 205 5.44 1.25 -3.99
N SER A 206 5.68 -0.06 -4.07
CA SER A 206 5.43 -0.88 -5.25
C SER A 206 4.83 -2.24 -4.88
N PHE A 207 4.64 -3.12 -5.86
CA PHE A 207 4.04 -4.43 -5.65
C PHE A 207 4.64 -5.50 -6.55
N ALA A 208 4.67 -6.76 -6.08
CA ALA A 208 5.24 -7.90 -6.78
C ALA A 208 4.19 -8.90 -7.31
N LEU A 209 2.90 -8.60 -7.19
CA LEU A 209 1.79 -9.55 -7.44
C LEU A 209 1.70 -10.10 -8.87
N LEU A 210 2.13 -9.31 -9.87
CA LEU A 210 1.97 -9.65 -11.28
C LEU A 210 3.31 -9.77 -12.01
N GLN A 211 4.42 -9.76 -11.29
CA GLN A 211 5.76 -9.83 -11.88
C GLN A 211 6.73 -10.51 -10.93
N PRO A 212 7.71 -11.27 -11.48
CA PRO A 212 8.74 -11.91 -10.69
C PRO A 212 9.56 -10.89 -9.87
N VAL A 213 10.14 -11.35 -8.76
CA VAL A 213 10.96 -10.51 -7.87
C VAL A 213 12.15 -9.88 -8.59
N GLU A 214 12.71 -10.52 -9.59
CA GLU A 214 13.81 -10.01 -10.42
C GLU A 214 13.42 -8.74 -11.20
N LYS A 215 12.15 -8.64 -11.62
CA LYS A 215 11.63 -7.43 -12.24
C LYS A 215 11.52 -6.25 -11.27
N MET A 216 11.32 -6.53 -10.00
CA MET A 216 11.38 -5.50 -8.96
C MET A 216 12.78 -4.91 -8.84
N ALA A 217 13.84 -5.70 -9.06
CA ALA A 217 15.22 -5.20 -9.06
C ALA A 217 15.42 -4.07 -10.09
N GLU A 218 14.82 -4.16 -11.28
CA GLU A 218 14.91 -3.11 -12.31
C GLU A 218 14.25 -1.80 -11.84
N HIS A 219 13.06 -1.88 -11.23
CA HIS A 219 12.36 -0.73 -10.67
C HIS A 219 13.16 -0.08 -9.54
N ILE A 220 13.68 -0.90 -8.63
CA ILE A 220 14.46 -0.44 -7.48
C ILE A 220 15.76 0.20 -7.93
N GLN A 221 16.47 -0.39 -8.90
CA GLN A 221 17.69 0.17 -9.44
C GLN A 221 17.45 1.51 -10.13
N ALA A 222 16.40 1.62 -10.93
CA ALA A 222 16.01 2.87 -11.58
C ALA A 222 15.69 3.97 -10.54
N TYR A 223 14.93 3.63 -9.50
CA TYR A 223 14.62 4.50 -8.36
C TYR A 223 15.90 4.98 -7.66
N ARG A 224 16.79 4.06 -7.25
CA ARG A 224 18.04 4.38 -6.56
C ARG A 224 18.96 5.26 -7.40
N SER A 225 19.04 4.98 -8.71
CA SER A 225 19.84 5.78 -9.65
C SER A 225 19.30 7.21 -9.77
N ALA A 226 17.99 7.37 -9.91
CA ALA A 226 17.34 8.67 -9.97
C ALA A 226 17.54 9.45 -8.66
N GLN A 227 17.36 8.79 -7.52
CA GLN A 227 17.55 9.38 -6.19
C GLN A 227 18.99 9.87 -5.95
N ALA A 228 19.99 9.12 -6.42
CA ALA A 228 21.39 9.53 -6.30
C ALA A 228 21.71 10.80 -7.12
N MET A 229 20.94 11.08 -8.17
CA MET A 229 21.10 12.26 -9.04
C MET A 229 20.15 13.41 -8.64
N ALA A 230 19.17 13.17 -7.76
CA ALA A 230 18.20 14.17 -7.34
C ALA A 230 18.88 15.33 -6.62
N ARG A 231 18.55 16.56 -7.04
CA ARG A 231 19.06 17.78 -6.42
C ARG A 231 18.05 18.29 -5.39
N PRO A 232 18.51 18.88 -4.26
CA PRO A 232 17.60 19.37 -3.22
C PRO A 232 16.48 20.28 -3.73
N GLN A 233 16.75 21.13 -4.73
CA GLN A 233 15.77 22.04 -5.30
C GLN A 233 14.70 21.38 -6.17
N ASP A 234 14.90 20.12 -6.58
CA ASP A 234 13.95 19.36 -7.39
C ASP A 234 13.02 18.48 -6.51
N MET A 235 13.36 18.37 -5.24
CA MET A 235 12.63 17.51 -4.29
C MET A 235 11.37 18.23 -3.78
N LEU A 236 10.33 17.45 -3.51
CA LEU A 236 9.06 17.95 -2.98
C LEU A 236 9.09 18.19 -1.46
N THR A 237 10.08 17.63 -0.76
CA THR A 237 10.19 17.72 0.71
C THR A 237 11.62 18.02 1.12
N ARG A 238 11.82 18.60 2.30
CA ARG A 238 13.16 18.76 2.91
C ARG A 238 13.73 17.47 3.47
N VAL A 239 12.88 16.46 3.68
CA VAL A 239 13.28 15.15 4.20
C VAL A 239 13.27 14.14 3.08
N ARG A 240 14.46 13.66 2.72
CA ARG A 240 14.58 12.58 1.74
C ARG A 240 14.14 11.26 2.37
N ASN A 241 13.17 10.60 1.74
CA ASN A 241 12.84 9.22 2.05
C ASN A 241 13.45 8.31 1.00
N ASN A 242 14.44 7.50 1.39
CA ASN A 242 15.18 6.61 0.49
C ASN A 242 14.77 5.14 0.62
N ARG A 243 13.66 4.85 1.27
CA ARG A 243 13.18 3.48 1.50
C ARG A 243 12.31 2.98 0.36
N VAL A 244 12.37 1.66 0.16
CA VAL A 244 11.57 0.92 -0.81
C VAL A 244 10.65 -0.05 -0.08
N GLY A 245 9.35 0.13 -0.24
CA GLY A 245 8.29 -0.78 0.22
C GLY A 245 7.70 -1.55 -0.95
N VAL A 246 7.55 -2.86 -0.79
CA VAL A 246 6.91 -3.73 -1.81
C VAL A 246 5.88 -4.61 -1.12
N TYR A 247 4.67 -4.71 -1.69
CA TYR A 247 3.67 -5.61 -1.13
C TYR A 247 3.43 -6.84 -2.00
N THR A 248 3.10 -7.95 -1.32
CA THR A 248 2.58 -9.18 -1.93
C THR A 248 1.73 -9.95 -0.93
N LEU A 249 1.08 -11.03 -1.39
CA LEU A 249 0.37 -11.95 -0.52
C LEU A 249 1.36 -12.74 0.33
N VAL A 250 1.15 -12.74 1.65
CA VAL A 250 2.02 -13.45 2.61
C VAL A 250 1.19 -14.28 3.56
N HIS A 251 1.51 -15.55 3.71
CA HIS A 251 0.88 -16.42 4.68
C HIS A 251 1.82 -17.55 5.13
N ALA A 252 2.16 -17.55 6.42
CA ALA A 252 2.92 -18.64 7.03
C ALA A 252 1.98 -19.65 7.68
N TYR A 253 2.28 -20.94 7.57
CA TYR A 253 1.51 -22.03 8.18
C TYR A 253 2.42 -23.02 8.89
N ASP A 254 1.85 -23.81 9.81
CA ASP A 254 2.55 -24.91 10.49
C ASP A 254 2.61 -26.16 9.63
N ASP A 255 1.54 -26.47 8.90
CA ASP A 255 1.37 -27.68 8.11
C ASP A 255 0.66 -27.38 6.78
N GLY A 256 1.22 -27.89 5.67
CA GLY A 256 0.72 -27.63 4.32
C GLY A 256 -0.59 -28.34 4.00
N ASP A 257 -0.82 -29.54 4.55
CA ASP A 257 -2.06 -30.29 4.33
C ASP A 257 -3.21 -29.61 5.10
N GLU A 258 -2.96 -29.14 6.32
CA GLU A 258 -3.91 -28.33 7.06
C GLU A 258 -4.20 -27.02 6.32
N ALA A 259 -3.18 -26.35 5.77
CA ALA A 259 -3.33 -25.13 5.01
C ALA A 259 -4.21 -25.33 3.76
N ALA A 260 -4.04 -26.40 3.05
CA ALA A 260 -4.93 -26.78 1.95
C ALA A 260 -6.36 -27.04 2.45
N ALA A 261 -6.52 -27.70 3.59
CA ALA A 261 -7.85 -28.07 4.12
C ALA A 261 -8.70 -26.85 4.55
N TYR A 262 -8.08 -25.74 4.98
CA TYR A 262 -8.84 -24.50 5.28
C TYR A 262 -8.97 -23.53 4.10
N GLY A 263 -8.62 -23.94 2.89
CA GLY A 263 -8.89 -23.19 1.65
C GLY A 263 -7.87 -22.08 1.33
N LEU A 264 -6.61 -22.26 1.73
CA LEU A 264 -5.55 -21.28 1.44
C LEU A 264 -5.36 -21.08 -0.06
N TRP A 265 -5.24 -22.15 -0.83
CA TRP A 265 -4.99 -22.08 -2.27
C TRP A 265 -6.19 -21.55 -3.05
N GLU A 266 -7.40 -21.87 -2.59
CA GLU A 266 -8.65 -21.31 -3.10
C GLU A 266 -8.70 -19.80 -2.87
N SER A 267 -8.23 -19.33 -1.70
CA SER A 267 -8.16 -17.89 -1.37
C SER A 267 -7.16 -17.16 -2.27
N VAL A 268 -6.00 -17.74 -2.56
CA VAL A 268 -5.03 -17.19 -3.54
C VAL A 268 -5.64 -17.12 -4.94
N ASN A 269 -6.22 -18.23 -5.42
CA ASN A 269 -6.89 -18.26 -6.74
C ASN A 269 -8.02 -17.24 -6.84
N TRP A 270 -8.85 -17.15 -5.80
CA TRP A 270 -9.94 -16.18 -5.74
C TRP A 270 -9.39 -14.76 -5.86
N TRP A 271 -8.34 -14.42 -5.12
CA TRP A 271 -7.76 -13.08 -5.11
C TRP A 271 -7.25 -12.68 -6.49
N TYR A 272 -6.49 -13.55 -7.16
CA TYR A 272 -5.98 -13.28 -8.51
C TYR A 272 -7.09 -13.20 -9.55
N LYS A 273 -8.08 -14.09 -9.51
CA LYS A 273 -9.25 -14.05 -10.40
C LYS A 273 -10.06 -12.76 -10.20
N HIS A 274 -10.27 -12.37 -8.96
CA HIS A 274 -10.98 -11.13 -8.65
C HIS A 274 -10.22 -9.90 -9.16
N LEU A 275 -8.89 -9.86 -8.96
CA LEU A 275 -8.05 -8.81 -9.53
C LEU A 275 -8.18 -8.73 -11.05
N ALA A 276 -8.10 -9.88 -11.74
CA ALA A 276 -8.20 -9.96 -13.18
C ALA A 276 -9.60 -9.54 -13.67
N GLU A 277 -10.67 -10.06 -13.08
CA GLU A 277 -12.04 -9.71 -13.43
C GLU A 277 -12.30 -8.21 -13.24
N PHE A 278 -11.94 -7.67 -12.10
CA PHE A 278 -12.12 -6.26 -11.79
C PHE A 278 -11.37 -5.38 -12.81
N THR A 279 -10.10 -5.69 -13.06
CA THR A 279 -9.27 -4.92 -14.00
C THR A 279 -9.80 -5.01 -15.42
N LEU A 280 -10.14 -6.20 -15.91
CA LEU A 280 -10.67 -6.38 -17.28
C LEU A 280 -12.04 -5.72 -17.45
N ARG A 281 -12.87 -5.72 -16.43
CA ARG A 281 -14.23 -5.16 -16.49
C ARG A 281 -14.27 -3.65 -16.33
N TRP A 282 -13.53 -3.09 -15.41
CA TRP A 282 -13.68 -1.72 -14.96
C TRP A 282 -12.52 -0.79 -15.33
N GLU A 283 -11.29 -1.31 -15.37
CA GLU A 283 -10.10 -0.50 -15.66
C GLU A 283 -9.74 -0.52 -17.15
N LEU A 284 -9.71 -1.73 -17.74
CA LEU A 284 -9.29 -1.91 -19.12
C LEU A 284 -10.02 -1.02 -20.14
N PRO A 285 -11.37 -0.82 -20.07
CA PRO A 285 -12.06 0.05 -21.01
C PRO A 285 -11.64 1.53 -20.95
N MET A 286 -10.96 1.95 -19.88
CA MET A 286 -10.51 3.32 -19.66
C MET A 286 -9.06 3.54 -20.05
N LEU A 287 -8.33 2.47 -20.38
CA LEU A 287 -6.94 2.52 -20.82
C LEU A 287 -6.85 2.81 -22.33
N SER A 288 -5.71 3.33 -22.77
CA SER A 288 -5.40 3.46 -24.20
C SER A 288 -5.36 2.09 -24.88
N GLU A 289 -5.56 2.04 -26.21
CA GLU A 289 -5.49 0.78 -26.97
C GLU A 289 -4.18 0.01 -26.77
N ALA A 290 -3.04 0.72 -26.67
CA ALA A 290 -1.73 0.12 -26.45
C ALA A 290 -1.65 -0.53 -25.05
N GLU A 291 -2.18 0.13 -24.03
CA GLU A 291 -2.25 -0.42 -22.67
C GLU A 291 -3.22 -1.61 -22.59
N GLN A 292 -4.37 -1.54 -23.27
CA GLN A 292 -5.30 -2.66 -23.36
C GLN A 292 -4.65 -3.89 -24.00
N GLN A 293 -3.91 -3.71 -25.10
CA GLN A 293 -3.17 -4.78 -25.75
C GLN A 293 -2.07 -5.38 -24.87
N ALA A 294 -1.47 -4.61 -23.99
CA ALA A 294 -0.45 -5.08 -23.06
C ALA A 294 -1.05 -5.82 -21.85
N VAL A 295 -2.17 -5.33 -21.31
CA VAL A 295 -2.78 -5.86 -20.08
C VAL A 295 -3.65 -7.08 -20.30
N PHE A 296 -4.44 -7.09 -21.35
CA PHE A 296 -5.42 -8.16 -21.63
C PHE A 296 -4.78 -9.56 -21.69
N PRO A 297 -3.66 -9.80 -22.43
CA PRO A 297 -3.02 -11.11 -22.49
C PRO A 297 -2.46 -11.61 -21.15
N LEU A 298 -2.22 -10.72 -20.22
CA LEU A 298 -1.69 -11.09 -18.89
C LEU A 298 -2.82 -11.54 -17.96
N LEU A 299 -3.98 -10.88 -18.03
CA LEU A 299 -5.06 -11.08 -17.06
C LEU A 299 -6.12 -12.07 -17.53
N GLN A 300 -6.38 -12.18 -18.84
CA GLN A 300 -7.38 -13.12 -19.36
C GLN A 300 -7.07 -14.58 -18.98
N PRO A 301 -5.83 -15.10 -19.10
CA PRO A 301 -5.51 -16.46 -18.64
C PRO A 301 -5.72 -16.67 -17.13
N VAL A 302 -5.52 -15.65 -16.32
CA VAL A 302 -5.79 -15.70 -14.87
C VAL A 302 -7.28 -15.85 -14.62
N LEU A 303 -8.10 -15.03 -15.29
CA LEU A 303 -9.55 -15.09 -15.19
C LEU A 303 -10.09 -16.45 -15.62
N ASP A 304 -9.58 -17.00 -16.72
CA ASP A 304 -9.95 -18.32 -17.25
C ASP A 304 -9.47 -19.50 -16.40
N GLY A 305 -8.67 -19.24 -15.35
CA GLY A 305 -8.11 -20.27 -14.48
C GLY A 305 -7.02 -21.11 -15.13
N GLN A 306 -6.35 -20.58 -16.14
CA GLN A 306 -5.25 -21.24 -16.87
C GLN A 306 -3.89 -21.07 -16.18
N VAL A 307 -3.77 -20.13 -15.23
CA VAL A 307 -2.55 -19.91 -14.48
C VAL A 307 -2.64 -20.65 -13.13
N PRO A 308 -1.84 -21.69 -12.91
CA PRO A 308 -1.86 -22.44 -11.65
C PRO A 308 -1.22 -21.63 -10.51
N VAL A 309 -1.61 -21.89 -9.27
CA VAL A 309 -1.03 -21.22 -8.08
C VAL A 309 0.47 -21.45 -7.97
N SER A 310 0.98 -22.62 -8.38
CA SER A 310 2.40 -22.92 -8.39
C SER A 310 3.21 -21.91 -9.20
N HIS A 311 2.63 -21.33 -10.27
CA HIS A 311 3.28 -20.30 -11.05
C HIS A 311 3.62 -19.07 -10.19
N TYR A 312 2.69 -18.62 -9.34
CA TYR A 312 2.93 -17.46 -8.46
C TYR A 312 3.97 -17.78 -7.39
N GLN A 313 4.00 -19.01 -6.90
CA GLN A 313 4.99 -19.48 -5.92
C GLN A 313 6.40 -19.58 -6.51
N GLU A 314 6.53 -20.18 -7.70
CA GLU A 314 7.81 -20.38 -8.39
C GLU A 314 8.46 -19.07 -8.84
N GLN A 315 7.65 -18.06 -9.10
CA GLN A 315 8.11 -16.74 -9.51
C GLN A 315 8.25 -15.75 -8.34
N ASP A 316 8.13 -16.25 -7.09
CA ASP A 316 8.14 -15.43 -5.86
C ASP A 316 7.17 -14.24 -5.89
N MET A 317 6.07 -14.37 -6.65
CA MET A 317 4.98 -13.39 -6.67
C MET A 317 4.14 -13.44 -5.39
N ILE A 318 4.20 -14.54 -4.65
CA ILE A 318 3.58 -14.74 -3.34
C ILE A 318 4.58 -15.39 -2.37
N ILE A 319 4.42 -15.09 -1.08
CA ILE A 319 5.26 -15.62 -0.01
C ILE A 319 4.37 -16.48 0.89
N ILE A 320 4.20 -17.75 0.52
CA ILE A 320 3.33 -18.68 1.22
C ILE A 320 4.09 -19.98 1.45
N GLY A 321 4.05 -20.49 2.70
CA GLY A 321 4.75 -21.69 3.11
C GLY A 321 4.91 -21.80 4.61
N THR A 322 5.75 -22.73 5.07
CA THR A 322 6.26 -22.73 6.44
C THR A 322 7.04 -21.46 6.72
N ALA A 323 7.28 -21.13 7.98
CA ALA A 323 8.03 -19.92 8.35
C ALA A 323 9.44 -19.91 7.72
N ASP A 324 10.11 -21.05 7.57
CA ASP A 324 11.43 -21.14 6.93
C ASP A 324 11.34 -20.92 5.40
N GLU A 325 10.35 -21.51 4.72
CA GLU A 325 10.10 -21.25 3.30
C GLU A 325 9.73 -19.78 3.03
N CYS A 326 8.92 -19.17 3.91
CA CYS A 326 8.63 -17.75 3.85
C CYS A 326 9.92 -16.92 4.01
N LEU A 327 10.77 -17.26 4.97
CA LEU A 327 12.05 -16.57 5.19
C LEU A 327 12.95 -16.61 3.96
N GLU A 328 13.08 -17.78 3.32
CA GLU A 328 13.91 -17.95 2.11
C GLU A 328 13.44 -17.02 0.98
N LYS A 329 12.12 -16.93 0.75
CA LYS A 329 11.54 -16.02 -0.23
C LYS A 329 11.73 -14.55 0.16
N ILE A 330 11.49 -14.20 1.43
CA ILE A 330 11.68 -12.85 1.96
C ILE A 330 13.13 -12.36 1.80
N ILE A 331 14.10 -13.26 1.98
CA ILE A 331 15.52 -12.94 1.76
C ILE A 331 15.79 -12.52 0.31
N ARG A 332 15.12 -13.11 -0.69
CA ARG A 332 15.27 -12.69 -2.09
C ARG A 332 14.76 -11.27 -2.33
N TYR A 333 13.68 -10.86 -1.65
CA TYR A 333 13.23 -9.46 -1.66
C TYR A 333 14.25 -8.51 -1.01
N ASP A 334 14.86 -8.93 0.11
CA ASP A 334 15.94 -8.15 0.75
C ASP A 334 17.15 -7.99 -0.18
N GLU A 335 17.54 -9.05 -0.90
CA GLU A 335 18.69 -9.06 -1.81
C GLU A 335 18.50 -8.15 -3.04
N VAL A 336 17.28 -7.99 -3.56
CA VAL A 336 17.00 -7.04 -4.63
C VAL A 336 16.83 -5.59 -4.15
N GLY A 337 16.90 -5.34 -2.82
CA GLY A 337 16.96 -4.01 -2.24
C GLY A 337 15.62 -3.49 -1.70
N VAL A 338 14.68 -4.36 -1.36
CA VAL A 338 13.46 -4.00 -0.62
C VAL A 338 13.82 -3.71 0.84
N ASP A 339 13.41 -2.57 1.34
CA ASP A 339 13.64 -2.16 2.74
C ASP A 339 12.49 -2.57 3.66
N GLN A 340 11.26 -2.56 3.13
CA GLN A 340 10.03 -2.89 3.85
C GLN A 340 9.17 -3.82 2.99
N LEU A 341 8.87 -5.03 3.48
CA LEU A 341 7.92 -5.93 2.86
C LEU A 341 6.55 -5.75 3.50
N LEU A 342 5.60 -5.26 2.72
CA LEU A 342 4.21 -5.08 3.14
C LEU A 342 3.46 -6.38 2.91
N CYS A 343 3.29 -7.15 3.98
CA CYS A 343 2.60 -8.43 3.97
C CYS A 343 1.09 -8.21 3.87
N TYR A 344 0.50 -8.57 2.72
CA TYR A 344 -0.96 -8.60 2.58
C TYR A 344 -1.46 -9.96 3.11
N VAL A 345 -1.99 -9.97 4.31
CA VAL A 345 -2.30 -11.20 5.08
C VAL A 345 -3.77 -11.57 5.11
N GLN A 346 -4.68 -10.59 4.88
CA GLN A 346 -6.13 -10.80 4.90
C GLN A 346 -6.68 -10.86 3.46
N PHE A 347 -6.64 -12.02 2.82
CA PHE A 347 -7.09 -12.22 1.44
C PHE A 347 -7.97 -13.47 1.29
N GLY A 348 -8.94 -13.40 0.38
CA GLY A 348 -9.89 -14.49 0.15
C GLY A 348 -10.75 -14.78 1.38
N ASP A 349 -11.02 -16.07 1.59
CA ASP A 349 -11.82 -16.54 2.72
C ASP A 349 -10.95 -17.11 3.87
N LEU A 350 -9.71 -16.64 4.01
CA LEU A 350 -8.82 -17.13 5.08
C LEU A 350 -9.47 -16.95 6.46
N PRO A 351 -9.52 -18.00 7.30
CA PRO A 351 -10.02 -17.90 8.65
C PRO A 351 -9.19 -16.95 9.50
N HIS A 352 -9.83 -16.14 10.33
CA HIS A 352 -9.17 -15.16 11.20
C HIS A 352 -8.11 -15.78 12.11
N ASP A 353 -8.40 -16.95 12.72
CA ASP A 353 -7.43 -17.67 13.56
C ASP A 353 -6.18 -18.11 12.78
N LYS A 354 -6.30 -18.42 11.49
CA LYS A 354 -5.18 -18.78 10.63
C LYS A 354 -4.34 -17.55 10.22
N VAL A 355 -4.98 -16.41 10.01
CA VAL A 355 -4.27 -15.13 9.83
C VAL A 355 -3.50 -14.77 11.11
N MET A 356 -4.11 -14.85 12.27
CA MET A 356 -3.46 -14.63 13.58
C MET A 356 -2.26 -15.56 13.77
N ARG A 357 -2.41 -16.86 13.45
CA ARG A 357 -1.32 -17.84 13.55
C ARG A 357 -0.18 -17.52 12.57
N SER A 358 -0.50 -17.10 11.35
CA SER A 358 0.51 -16.66 10.38
C SER A 358 1.33 -15.48 10.90
N LEU A 359 0.68 -14.48 11.53
CA LEU A 359 1.38 -13.35 12.16
C LEU A 359 2.33 -13.81 13.27
N GLU A 360 1.92 -14.78 14.11
CA GLU A 360 2.78 -15.35 15.15
C GLU A 360 4.01 -16.04 14.55
N LEU A 361 3.82 -16.87 13.54
CA LEU A 361 4.91 -17.61 12.88
C LEU A 361 5.93 -16.66 12.25
N LEU A 362 5.45 -15.61 11.56
CA LEU A 362 6.31 -14.58 10.99
C LEU A 362 7.08 -13.82 12.08
N ALA A 363 6.41 -13.46 13.17
CA ALA A 363 7.02 -12.72 14.27
C ALA A 363 8.06 -13.56 15.02
N GLN A 364 7.78 -14.84 15.30
CA GLN A 364 8.65 -15.69 16.08
C GLN A 364 9.85 -16.23 15.30
N HIS A 365 9.67 -16.51 14.01
CA HIS A 365 10.66 -17.23 13.22
C HIS A 365 11.30 -16.43 12.08
N VAL A 366 10.67 -15.37 11.61
CA VAL A 366 11.17 -14.56 10.48
C VAL A 366 11.74 -13.23 10.95
N ILE A 367 10.99 -12.42 11.71
CA ILE A 367 11.45 -11.09 12.16
C ILE A 367 12.82 -11.16 12.84
N PRO A 368 13.09 -12.04 13.83
CA PRO A 368 14.39 -12.06 14.51
C PRO A 368 15.55 -12.43 13.58
N LYS A 369 15.31 -13.29 12.59
CA LYS A 369 16.33 -13.69 11.61
C LYS A 369 16.66 -12.54 10.64
N LEU A 370 15.66 -11.74 10.24
CA LEU A 370 15.88 -10.54 9.45
C LEU A 370 16.63 -9.46 10.23
N GLU A 371 16.33 -9.27 11.49
CA GLU A 371 17.05 -8.32 12.37
C GLU A 371 18.52 -8.71 12.54
N ALA A 372 18.82 -10.00 12.72
CA ALA A 372 20.17 -10.53 12.81
C ALA A 372 20.99 -10.33 11.50
N ARG A 373 20.35 -10.25 10.34
CA ARG A 373 21.02 -9.92 9.07
C ARG A 373 21.45 -8.45 8.96
N GLY A 374 20.99 -7.60 9.85
CA GLY A 374 21.23 -6.16 9.85
C GLY A 374 20.27 -5.42 8.94
N HIS A 375 20.01 -4.16 9.27
CA HIS A 375 19.14 -3.30 8.51
C HIS A 375 19.94 -2.54 7.46
N ARG A 376 19.57 -2.63 6.18
CA ARG A 376 20.11 -1.77 5.11
C ARG A 376 19.44 -0.39 5.08
N VAL A 377 18.45 -0.18 5.96
CA VAL A 377 17.71 1.08 6.00
C VAL A 377 18.57 2.16 6.59
N GLU A 378 19.14 3.03 5.75
CA GLU A 378 19.66 4.31 6.20
C GLU A 378 18.48 5.18 6.63
N ALA A 379 18.61 5.80 7.81
CA ALA A 379 17.61 6.72 8.32
C ALA A 379 17.33 7.83 7.29
N THR A 380 16.09 8.29 7.20
CA THR A 380 15.77 9.53 6.49
C THR A 380 16.68 10.64 6.97
N ALA A 381 17.46 11.21 6.07
CA ALA A 381 18.38 12.29 6.40
C ALA A 381 17.72 13.63 6.03
N SER A 382 17.77 14.60 6.94
CA SER A 382 17.47 16.01 6.64
C SER A 382 18.50 16.55 5.65
N ILE A 383 18.04 17.33 4.67
CA ILE A 383 18.91 17.99 3.69
C ILE A 383 19.27 19.39 4.18
#